data_eb7d53c7c9d6148659bad7bad35b002a
#
_entry.id   eb7d53c7c9d6148659bad7bad35b002a
#
_cell.length_a   1.000
_cell.length_b   1.000
_cell.length_c   1.000
_cell.angle_alpha   90.00
_cell.angle_beta   90.00
_cell.angle_gamma   90.00
#
_symmetry.space_group_name_H-M   'P 1'
#
loop_
_entity.id
_entity.type
_entity.pdbx_description
1 polymer ?
#
loop_
_entity_poly.entity_id
_entity_poly.type
_entity_poly.pdbx_seq_one_letter_code
_entity_poly.pdbx_strand_id
1 'polypeptide(L)'
;MTLTNYWWLLIWIFIGGVLALFIPKQQELVNGRKVERWTMPTALILIAPYIVWAGFRSNAFGDTGSYQKAFRECASSFGEIGNYLSSVTKDKGFYLLMALEKSIFGDSCRLFFVLLAAFQLLIIVWMFRKYSEDYWFSIFLFIASTDYISWTFNGIRQFTAVVIAYAATPFILKKKYIPSILIILLASTMHQSVLLMIPIIFIIQGKAWNKKTVLCILACLAALLFVDQFTNVMDSMLAETQYRNVVSSLGMTMEQILFVFWYIRFR
;
A
#
# COMPACT_ATOMS: atom_id res chain seq x y z
N MET A 1 -7.24 10.88 15.86
CA MET A 1 -6.30 9.79 16.21
C MET A 1 -5.77 10.11 17.59
N THR A 2 -5.99 9.28 18.57
CA THR A 2 -5.30 9.48 19.83
C THR A 2 -3.87 8.96 19.66
N LEU A 3 -2.89 9.82 19.77
CA LEU A 3 -1.45 9.48 19.76
C LEU A 3 -1.12 8.34 20.75
N THR A 4 -1.98 8.14 21.75
CA THR A 4 -1.88 7.08 22.75
C THR A 4 -1.74 5.69 22.13
N ASN A 5 -2.61 5.31 21.17
CA ASN A 5 -2.54 3.99 20.55
C ASN A 5 -1.24 3.80 19.73
N TYR A 6 -0.74 4.86 19.11
CA TYR A 6 0.52 4.83 18.41
C TYR A 6 1.71 4.58 19.36
N TRP A 7 1.73 5.26 20.50
CA TRP A 7 2.77 5.05 21.51
C TRP A 7 2.72 3.64 22.11
N TRP A 8 1.53 3.12 22.39
CA TRP A 8 1.37 1.73 22.85
C TRP A 8 1.88 0.73 21.81
N LEU A 9 1.64 0.97 20.53
CA LEU A 9 2.14 0.11 19.47
C LEU A 9 3.67 0.15 19.39
N LEU A 10 4.30 1.32 19.50
CA LEU A 10 5.76 1.44 19.53
C LEU A 10 6.37 0.74 20.75
N ILE A 11 5.76 0.91 21.93
CA ILE A 11 6.20 0.21 23.16
C ILE A 11 6.10 -1.30 22.95
N TRP A 12 5.01 -1.79 22.38
CA TRP A 12 4.83 -3.22 22.08
C TRP A 12 5.91 -3.74 21.13
N ILE A 13 6.21 -3.02 20.05
CA ILE A 13 7.26 -3.39 19.10
C ILE A 13 8.63 -3.42 19.79
N PHE A 14 8.92 -2.45 20.65
CA PHE A 14 10.16 -2.41 21.42
C PHE A 14 10.29 -3.62 22.35
N ILE A 15 9.26 -3.91 23.14
CA ILE A 15 9.20 -5.09 24.01
C ILE A 15 9.36 -6.37 23.19
N GLY A 16 8.66 -6.47 22.05
CA GLY A 16 8.78 -7.59 21.12
C GLY A 16 10.20 -7.78 20.60
N GLY A 17 10.93 -6.69 20.34
CA GLY A 17 12.35 -6.74 19.98
C GLY A 17 13.24 -7.29 21.07
N VAL A 18 13.02 -6.89 22.33
CA VAL A 18 13.75 -7.43 23.48
C VAL A 18 13.43 -8.92 23.68
N LEU A 19 12.15 -9.29 23.62
CA LEU A 19 11.73 -10.69 23.76
C LEU A 19 12.28 -11.56 22.62
N ALA A 20 12.48 -11.01 21.43
CA ALA A 20 13.04 -11.73 20.28
C ALA A 20 14.48 -12.22 20.50
N LEU A 21 15.20 -11.67 21.46
CA LEU A 21 16.54 -12.15 21.85
C LEU A 21 16.45 -13.55 22.48
N PHE A 22 15.31 -13.90 23.05
CA PHE A 22 15.06 -15.17 23.75
C PHE A 22 14.24 -16.16 22.93
N ILE A 23 13.67 -15.73 21.79
CA ILE A 23 12.81 -16.57 20.95
C ILE A 23 13.68 -17.28 19.92
N PRO A 24 13.57 -18.62 19.79
CA PRO A 24 14.33 -19.36 18.79
C PRO A 24 13.95 -18.92 17.38
N LYS A 25 14.97 -18.60 16.60
CA LYS A 25 14.85 -18.25 15.18
C LYS A 25 14.99 -19.51 14.33
N GLN A 26 14.34 -19.51 13.18
CA GLN A 26 14.45 -20.57 12.20
C GLN A 26 15.66 -20.32 11.31
N GLN A 27 16.53 -21.31 11.13
CA GLN A 27 17.64 -21.22 10.18
C GLN A 27 17.16 -21.61 8.79
N GLU A 28 17.29 -20.71 7.83
CA GLU A 28 17.03 -20.96 6.41
C GLU A 28 18.31 -20.83 5.60
N LEU A 29 18.48 -21.71 4.61
CA LEU A 29 19.61 -21.64 3.69
C LEU A 29 19.24 -20.74 2.51
N VAL A 30 19.82 -19.55 2.43
CA VAL A 30 19.57 -18.59 1.34
C VAL A 30 20.87 -18.37 0.58
N ASN A 31 20.91 -18.76 -0.68
CA ASN A 31 22.12 -18.66 -1.53
C ASN A 31 23.38 -19.28 -0.90
N GLY A 32 23.23 -20.42 -0.21
CA GLY A 32 24.34 -21.12 0.46
C GLY A 32 24.76 -20.52 1.81
N ARG A 33 24.11 -19.46 2.28
CA ARG A 33 24.36 -18.85 3.59
C ARG A 33 23.22 -19.19 4.55
N LYS A 34 23.58 -19.53 5.80
CA LYS A 34 22.59 -19.70 6.87
C LYS A 34 22.12 -18.33 7.31
N VAL A 35 20.82 -18.07 7.18
CA VAL A 35 20.17 -16.83 7.61
C VAL A 35 19.18 -17.18 8.72
N GLU A 36 19.25 -16.49 9.83
CA GLU A 36 18.27 -16.62 10.92
C GLU A 36 17.02 -15.79 10.63
N ARG A 37 15.87 -16.42 10.69
CA ARG A 37 14.58 -15.77 10.45
C ARG A 37 13.63 -16.01 11.60
N TRP A 38 12.80 -15.01 11.86
CA TRP A 38 11.66 -15.17 12.75
C TRP A 38 10.73 -16.27 12.23
N THR A 39 10.16 -17.07 13.14
CA THR A 39 9.08 -17.98 12.75
C THR A 39 7.83 -17.18 12.36
N MET A 40 6.96 -17.75 11.53
CA MET A 40 5.74 -17.03 11.12
C MET A 40 4.85 -16.68 12.32
N PRO A 41 4.59 -17.58 13.29
CA PRO A 41 3.78 -17.25 14.46
C PRO A 41 4.34 -16.08 15.27
N THR A 42 5.65 -16.07 15.54
CA THR A 42 6.27 -14.99 16.32
C THR A 42 6.23 -13.65 15.58
N ALA A 43 6.43 -13.68 14.26
CA ALA A 43 6.30 -12.49 13.41
C ALA A 43 4.88 -11.93 13.40
N LEU A 44 3.87 -12.81 13.39
CA LEU A 44 2.44 -12.40 13.44
C LEU A 44 2.04 -11.86 14.80
N ILE A 45 2.54 -12.44 15.91
CA ILE A 45 2.27 -11.91 17.25
C ILE A 45 2.77 -10.47 17.38
N LEU A 46 3.92 -10.17 16.80
CA LEU A 46 4.46 -8.81 16.84
C LEU A 46 3.56 -7.78 16.14
N ILE A 47 2.94 -8.13 15.01
CA ILE A 47 2.10 -7.21 14.23
C ILE A 47 0.61 -7.25 14.63
N ALA A 48 0.17 -8.26 15.40
CA ALA A 48 -1.23 -8.44 15.74
C ALA A 48 -1.91 -7.21 16.38
N PRO A 49 -1.30 -6.48 17.33
CA PRO A 49 -1.90 -5.27 17.89
C PRO A 49 -2.17 -4.19 16.84
N TYR A 50 -1.33 -4.11 15.81
CA TYR A 50 -1.57 -3.18 14.71
C TYR A 50 -2.78 -3.59 13.88
N ILE A 51 -2.95 -4.88 13.57
CA ILE A 51 -4.13 -5.39 12.86
C ILE A 51 -5.40 -5.06 13.65
N VAL A 52 -5.39 -5.32 14.96
CA VAL A 52 -6.53 -5.03 15.84
C VAL A 52 -6.82 -3.53 15.83
N TRP A 53 -5.83 -2.70 16.03
CA TRP A 53 -6.01 -1.24 16.03
C TRP A 53 -6.54 -0.74 14.67
N ALA A 54 -6.00 -1.22 13.56
CA ALA A 54 -6.48 -0.87 12.23
C ALA A 54 -7.92 -1.32 11.97
N GLY A 55 -8.32 -2.47 12.50
CA GLY A 55 -9.69 -2.97 12.41
C GLY A 55 -10.69 -2.17 13.27
N PHE A 56 -10.28 -1.77 14.45
CA PHE A 56 -11.10 -1.01 15.41
C PHE A 56 -10.89 0.51 15.33
N ARG A 57 -10.49 1.00 14.16
CA ARG A 57 -10.27 2.43 13.92
C ARG A 57 -11.51 3.28 14.17
N SER A 58 -11.31 4.52 14.60
CA SER A 58 -12.39 5.49 14.78
C SER A 58 -12.97 5.95 13.44
N ASN A 59 -14.27 6.17 13.39
CA ASN A 59 -14.97 6.73 12.23
C ASN A 59 -14.49 8.13 11.83
N ALA A 60 -13.93 8.87 12.79
CA ALA A 60 -13.38 10.20 12.55
C ALA A 60 -12.00 10.17 11.89
N PHE A 61 -11.43 8.99 11.63
CA PHE A 61 -10.11 8.87 11.03
C PHE A 61 -10.19 8.82 9.50
N GLY A 62 -9.73 9.87 8.84
CA GLY A 62 -9.63 9.97 7.37
C GLY A 62 -10.93 9.56 6.67
N ASP A 63 -10.82 8.68 5.69
CA ASP A 63 -11.94 8.21 4.86
C ASP A 63 -12.76 7.08 5.50
N THR A 64 -12.52 6.72 6.77
CA THR A 64 -13.18 5.57 7.41
C THR A 64 -14.70 5.66 7.32
N GLY A 65 -15.28 6.85 7.56
CA GLY A 65 -16.73 7.05 7.44
C GLY A 65 -17.26 6.80 6.03
N SER A 66 -16.53 7.21 5.00
CA SER A 66 -16.88 6.96 3.61
C SER A 66 -16.86 5.47 3.25
N TYR A 67 -15.86 4.74 3.72
CA TYR A 67 -15.79 3.28 3.53
C TYR A 67 -16.87 2.54 4.30
N GLN A 68 -17.23 2.99 5.50
CA GLN A 68 -18.36 2.41 6.23
C GLN A 68 -19.68 2.62 5.48
N LYS A 69 -19.89 3.82 4.94
CA LYS A 69 -21.06 4.09 4.10
C LYS A 69 -21.08 3.17 2.89
N ALA A 70 -19.97 3.08 2.14
CA ALA A 70 -19.85 2.21 0.98
C ALA A 70 -20.11 0.73 1.33
N PHE A 71 -19.65 0.24 2.51
CA PHE A 71 -19.90 -1.12 2.98
C PHE A 71 -21.37 -1.36 3.27
N ARG A 72 -22.08 -0.41 3.86
CA ARG A 72 -23.53 -0.53 4.10
C ARG A 72 -24.32 -0.60 2.79
N GLU A 73 -23.89 0.17 1.78
CA GLU A 73 -24.55 0.30 0.49
C GLU A 73 -24.15 -0.80 -0.51
N CYS A 74 -23.08 -1.58 -0.24
CA CYS A 74 -22.67 -2.64 -1.14
C CYS A 74 -23.61 -3.85 -1.08
N ALA A 75 -23.55 -4.68 -2.13
CA ALA A 75 -24.33 -5.90 -2.22
C ALA A 75 -24.15 -6.80 -0.99
N SER A 76 -25.25 -7.35 -0.49
CA SER A 76 -25.30 -8.24 0.69
C SER A 76 -25.48 -9.71 0.33
N SER A 77 -25.76 -10.02 -0.93
CA SER A 77 -25.92 -11.38 -1.44
C SER A 77 -25.15 -11.59 -2.73
N PHE A 78 -24.71 -12.83 -2.97
CA PHE A 78 -23.97 -13.20 -4.19
C PHE A 78 -24.74 -12.85 -5.48
N GLY A 79 -26.06 -12.98 -5.46
CA GLY A 79 -26.91 -12.69 -6.63
C GLY A 79 -26.94 -11.20 -7.01
N GLU A 80 -26.69 -10.30 -6.08
CA GLU A 80 -26.71 -8.86 -6.29
C GLU A 80 -25.36 -8.29 -6.73
N ILE A 81 -24.24 -9.04 -6.54
CA ILE A 81 -22.89 -8.54 -6.79
C ILE A 81 -22.73 -8.06 -8.23
N GLY A 82 -23.27 -8.80 -9.22
CA GLY A 82 -23.15 -8.41 -10.63
C GLY A 82 -23.79 -7.06 -10.92
N ASN A 83 -25.01 -6.84 -10.44
CA ASN A 83 -25.73 -5.57 -10.59
C ASN A 83 -25.04 -4.44 -9.84
N TYR A 84 -24.55 -4.71 -8.62
CA TYR A 84 -23.79 -3.72 -7.85
C TYR A 84 -22.53 -3.29 -8.59
N LEU A 85 -21.72 -4.23 -9.10
CA LEU A 85 -20.49 -3.93 -9.82
C LEU A 85 -20.71 -3.20 -11.16
N SER A 86 -21.88 -3.35 -11.77
CA SER A 86 -22.22 -2.58 -12.97
C SER A 86 -22.41 -1.10 -12.69
N SER A 87 -22.84 -0.73 -11.47
CA SER A 87 -22.97 0.66 -11.02
C SER A 87 -21.63 1.26 -10.55
N VAL A 88 -20.62 0.43 -10.23
CA VAL A 88 -19.30 0.88 -9.79
C VAL A 88 -18.45 1.24 -10.99
N THR A 89 -17.96 2.48 -11.05
CA THR A 89 -17.15 2.99 -12.17
C THR A 89 -15.66 2.70 -12.03
N LYS A 90 -15.13 2.63 -10.80
CA LYS A 90 -13.69 2.49 -10.51
C LYS A 90 -13.42 1.51 -9.39
N ASP A 91 -12.18 0.99 -9.38
CA ASP A 91 -11.67 0.14 -8.30
C ASP A 91 -12.60 -1.07 -8.04
N LYS A 92 -13.15 -1.64 -9.12
CA LYS A 92 -14.16 -2.71 -9.05
C LYS A 92 -13.72 -3.92 -8.23
N GLY A 93 -12.41 -4.24 -8.24
CA GLY A 93 -11.87 -5.34 -7.43
C GLY A 93 -11.99 -5.07 -5.93
N PHE A 94 -11.79 -3.83 -5.49
CA PHE A 94 -11.95 -3.47 -4.08
C PHE A 94 -13.42 -3.57 -3.63
N TYR A 95 -14.35 -3.09 -4.45
CA TYR A 95 -15.78 -3.18 -4.14
C TYR A 95 -16.31 -4.61 -4.27
N LEU A 96 -15.73 -5.42 -5.16
CA LEU A 96 -16.00 -6.85 -5.21
C LEU A 96 -15.55 -7.54 -3.91
N LEU A 97 -14.33 -7.26 -3.43
CA LEU A 97 -13.84 -7.79 -2.16
C LEU A 97 -14.77 -7.43 -1.00
N MET A 98 -15.21 -6.18 -0.94
CA MET A 98 -16.15 -5.66 0.06
C MET A 98 -17.50 -6.40 0.02
N ALA A 99 -18.08 -6.57 -1.18
CA ALA A 99 -19.35 -7.24 -1.36
C ALA A 99 -19.26 -8.76 -1.09
N LEU A 100 -18.17 -9.42 -1.47
CA LEU A 100 -17.92 -10.83 -1.16
C LEU A 100 -17.85 -11.04 0.35
N GLU A 101 -17.07 -10.17 1.04
CA GLU A 101 -16.92 -10.29 2.48
C GLU A 101 -18.25 -10.07 3.21
N LYS A 102 -19.02 -9.07 2.82
CA LYS A 102 -20.36 -8.83 3.38
C LYS A 102 -21.31 -10.01 3.12
N SER A 103 -21.26 -10.60 1.94
CA SER A 103 -22.09 -11.77 1.58
C SER A 103 -21.72 -13.04 2.38
N ILE A 104 -20.46 -13.18 2.78
CA ILE A 104 -19.96 -14.36 3.52
C ILE A 104 -20.13 -14.18 5.03
N PHE A 105 -19.74 -13.01 5.55
CA PHE A 105 -19.59 -12.76 6.99
C PHE A 105 -20.69 -11.85 7.57
N GLY A 106 -21.61 -11.36 6.74
CA GLY A 106 -22.70 -10.48 7.15
C GLY A 106 -22.30 -9.01 7.27
N ASP A 107 -23.17 -8.19 7.84
CA ASP A 107 -23.09 -6.73 7.83
C ASP A 107 -22.16 -6.15 8.94
N SER A 108 -21.00 -6.76 9.13
CA SER A 108 -20.00 -6.30 10.10
C SER A 108 -18.87 -5.52 9.46
N CYS A 109 -19.04 -4.21 9.33
CA CYS A 109 -17.99 -3.33 8.81
C CYS A 109 -16.69 -3.37 9.61
N ARG A 110 -16.74 -3.69 10.93
CA ARG A 110 -15.53 -3.88 11.74
C ARG A 110 -14.74 -5.10 11.27
N LEU A 111 -15.43 -6.20 11.00
CA LEU A 111 -14.79 -7.41 10.50
C LEU A 111 -14.12 -7.14 9.16
N PHE A 112 -14.77 -6.42 8.25
CA PHE A 112 -14.18 -5.97 7.00
C PHE A 112 -12.85 -5.25 7.22
N PHE A 113 -12.79 -4.26 8.11
CA PHE A 113 -11.53 -3.55 8.37
C PHE A 113 -10.46 -4.44 9.01
N VAL A 114 -10.84 -5.37 9.90
CA VAL A 114 -9.90 -6.32 10.51
C VAL A 114 -9.33 -7.25 9.45
N LEU A 115 -10.16 -7.85 8.61
CA LEU A 115 -9.72 -8.78 7.57
C LEU A 115 -8.89 -8.09 6.49
N LEU A 116 -9.28 -6.88 6.10
CA LEU A 116 -8.51 -6.09 5.16
C LEU A 116 -7.13 -5.71 5.73
N ALA A 117 -7.07 -5.25 6.98
CA ALA A 117 -5.81 -4.94 7.64
C ALA A 117 -4.95 -6.21 7.82
N ALA A 118 -5.56 -7.33 8.19
CA ALA A 118 -4.86 -8.60 8.29
C ALA A 118 -4.27 -9.00 6.93
N PHE A 119 -5.04 -8.94 5.85
CA PHE A 119 -4.56 -9.23 4.50
C PHE A 119 -3.35 -8.36 4.12
N GLN A 120 -3.46 -7.05 4.33
CA GLN A 120 -2.38 -6.11 4.02
C GLN A 120 -1.12 -6.40 4.82
N LEU A 121 -1.26 -6.55 6.15
CA LEU A 121 -0.13 -6.72 7.04
C LEU A 121 0.48 -8.12 6.97
N LEU A 122 -0.29 -9.15 6.64
CA LEU A 122 0.25 -10.50 6.38
C LEU A 122 1.23 -10.52 5.20
N ILE A 123 0.91 -9.81 4.12
CA ILE A 123 1.81 -9.68 2.97
C ILE A 123 3.08 -8.91 3.36
N ILE A 124 2.96 -7.82 4.12
CA ILE A 124 4.11 -7.05 4.62
C ILE A 124 5.00 -7.93 5.51
N VAL A 125 4.40 -8.64 6.47
CA VAL A 125 5.12 -9.58 7.34
C VAL A 125 5.86 -10.64 6.54
N TRP A 126 5.18 -11.26 5.58
CA TRP A 126 5.78 -12.28 4.71
C TRP A 126 6.98 -11.72 3.93
N MET A 127 6.83 -10.53 3.36
CA MET A 127 7.89 -9.89 2.58
C MET A 127 9.07 -9.46 3.45
N PHE A 128 8.83 -8.81 4.58
CA PHE A 128 9.89 -8.38 5.48
C PHE A 128 10.60 -9.57 6.10
N ARG A 129 9.87 -10.60 6.55
CA ARG A 129 10.48 -11.82 7.05
C ARG A 129 11.38 -12.50 6.02
N LYS A 130 11.03 -12.43 4.74
CA LYS A 130 11.76 -13.11 3.68
C LYS A 130 12.93 -12.31 3.13
N TYR A 131 12.81 -11.01 3.02
CA TYR A 131 13.75 -10.16 2.27
C TYR A 131 14.53 -9.18 3.13
N SER A 132 14.09 -8.83 4.34
CA SER A 132 14.89 -7.97 5.21
C SER A 132 15.99 -8.76 5.93
N GLU A 133 17.08 -8.10 6.25
CA GLU A 133 18.15 -8.64 7.08
C GLU A 133 17.69 -8.76 8.55
N ASP A 134 16.98 -7.75 9.03
CA ASP A 134 16.37 -7.74 10.36
C ASP A 134 14.87 -7.46 10.27
N TYR A 135 14.06 -8.47 10.57
CA TYR A 135 12.61 -8.40 10.54
C TYR A 135 12.06 -7.38 11.55
N TRP A 136 12.56 -7.44 12.81
CA TRP A 136 12.08 -6.55 13.85
C TRP A 136 12.34 -5.08 13.50
N PHE A 137 13.56 -4.78 13.07
CA PHE A 137 13.93 -3.41 12.69
C PHE A 137 13.09 -2.90 11.50
N SER A 138 12.79 -3.78 10.54
CA SER A 138 11.93 -3.43 9.40
C SER A 138 10.50 -3.12 9.83
N ILE A 139 9.94 -3.90 10.75
CA ILE A 139 8.60 -3.62 11.32
C ILE A 139 8.64 -2.33 12.17
N PHE A 140 9.69 -2.12 12.95
CA PHE A 140 9.87 -0.87 13.70
C PHE A 140 9.86 0.34 12.76
N LEU A 141 10.65 0.33 11.70
CA LEU A 141 10.69 1.42 10.72
C LEU A 141 9.35 1.61 10.02
N PHE A 142 8.69 0.52 9.65
CA PHE A 142 7.37 0.55 9.03
C PHE A 142 6.33 1.27 9.90
N ILE A 143 6.36 1.04 11.20
CA ILE A 143 5.43 1.67 12.14
C ILE A 143 5.89 3.08 12.53
N ALA A 144 7.18 3.27 12.77
CA ALA A 144 7.74 4.56 13.20
C ALA A 144 7.65 5.65 12.14
N SER A 145 7.64 5.29 10.85
CA SER A 145 7.53 6.25 9.75
C SER A 145 6.19 6.99 9.69
N THR A 146 5.16 6.56 10.42
CA THR A 146 3.79 7.10 10.43
C THR A 146 3.05 7.11 9.09
N ASP A 147 3.76 7.24 7.97
CA ASP A 147 3.17 7.26 6.63
C ASP A 147 2.40 5.99 6.32
N TYR A 148 2.98 4.83 6.63
CA TYR A 148 2.32 3.54 6.40
C TYR A 148 1.10 3.34 7.31
N ILE A 149 1.13 3.90 8.52
CA ILE A 149 -0.03 3.95 9.39
C ILE A 149 -1.12 4.79 8.73
N SER A 150 -0.75 5.98 8.25
CA SER A 150 -1.69 6.84 7.52
C SER A 150 -2.32 6.09 6.33
N TRP A 151 -1.54 5.43 5.49
CA TRP A 151 -2.03 4.67 4.34
C TRP A 151 -2.94 3.48 4.73
N THR A 152 -2.63 2.79 5.82
CA THR A 152 -3.45 1.67 6.32
C THR A 152 -4.83 2.14 6.81
N PHE A 153 -4.93 3.37 7.32
CA PHE A 153 -6.16 3.92 7.88
C PHE A 153 -6.91 4.81 6.88
N ASN A 154 -6.18 5.48 6.00
CA ASN A 154 -6.69 6.38 4.97
C ASN A 154 -6.15 5.92 3.61
N GLY A 155 -6.90 6.03 2.54
CA GLY A 155 -6.45 5.51 1.24
C GLY A 155 -6.33 3.98 1.17
N ILE A 156 -7.15 3.24 1.89
CA ILE A 156 -7.07 1.78 2.06
C ILE A 156 -7.12 1.01 0.73
N ARG A 157 -7.81 1.51 -0.30
CA ARG A 157 -7.84 0.92 -1.65
C ARG A 157 -6.46 0.97 -2.29
N GLN A 158 -5.84 2.15 -2.25
CA GLN A 158 -4.50 2.36 -2.79
C GLN A 158 -3.46 1.53 -2.04
N PHE A 159 -3.53 1.50 -0.71
CA PHE A 159 -2.61 0.69 0.08
C PHE A 159 -2.78 -0.81 -0.20
N THR A 160 -4.02 -1.29 -0.38
CA THR A 160 -4.28 -2.68 -0.80
C THR A 160 -3.61 -2.98 -2.14
N ALA A 161 -3.76 -2.09 -3.12
CA ALA A 161 -3.11 -2.24 -4.42
C ALA A 161 -1.57 -2.27 -4.31
N VAL A 162 -0.99 -1.36 -3.51
CA VAL A 162 0.47 -1.30 -3.25
C VAL A 162 0.96 -2.60 -2.63
N VAL A 163 0.25 -3.12 -1.64
CA VAL A 163 0.64 -4.37 -0.95
C VAL A 163 0.56 -5.58 -1.88
N ILE A 164 -0.48 -5.68 -2.71
CA ILE A 164 -0.57 -6.74 -3.72
C ILE A 164 0.58 -6.61 -4.74
N ALA A 165 0.87 -5.40 -5.23
CA ALA A 165 1.99 -5.17 -6.13
C ALA A 165 3.34 -5.50 -5.47
N TYR A 166 3.48 -5.22 -4.18
CA TYR A 166 4.68 -5.58 -3.41
C TYR A 166 4.88 -7.11 -3.36
N ALA A 167 3.79 -7.90 -3.33
CA ALA A 167 3.88 -9.35 -3.44
C ALA A 167 4.43 -9.85 -4.79
N ALA A 168 4.52 -9.00 -5.82
CA ALA A 168 5.18 -9.33 -7.08
C ALA A 168 6.72 -9.29 -7.00
N THR A 169 7.30 -8.69 -5.96
CA THR A 169 8.77 -8.52 -5.81
C THR A 169 9.58 -9.80 -6.06
N PRO A 170 9.20 -11.00 -5.56
CA PRO A 170 9.93 -12.24 -5.85
C PRO A 170 10.05 -12.55 -7.35
N PHE A 171 9.03 -12.24 -8.11
CA PHE A 171 9.01 -12.45 -9.56
C PHE A 171 9.82 -11.37 -10.28
N ILE A 172 9.72 -10.12 -9.83
CA ILE A 172 10.50 -8.98 -10.34
C ILE A 172 11.98 -9.25 -10.18
N LEU A 173 12.43 -9.67 -9.00
CA LEU A 173 13.84 -9.99 -8.72
C LEU A 173 14.36 -11.13 -9.61
N LYS A 174 13.51 -12.10 -9.96
CA LYS A 174 13.83 -13.21 -10.86
C LYS A 174 13.62 -12.88 -12.35
N LYS A 175 13.33 -11.62 -12.70
CA LYS A 175 13.04 -11.16 -14.07
C LYS A 175 11.88 -11.90 -14.76
N LYS A 176 10.95 -12.42 -13.96
CA LYS A 176 9.73 -13.08 -14.45
C LYS A 176 8.66 -12.04 -14.71
N TYR A 177 8.67 -11.44 -15.91
CA TYR A 177 7.80 -10.32 -16.27
C TYR A 177 6.31 -10.69 -16.27
N ILE A 178 5.94 -11.83 -16.88
CA ILE A 178 4.54 -12.24 -17.03
C ILE A 178 3.83 -12.31 -15.65
N PRO A 179 4.29 -13.12 -14.68
CA PRO A 179 3.62 -13.17 -13.38
C PRO A 179 3.67 -11.83 -12.64
N SER A 180 4.74 -11.03 -12.81
CA SER A 180 4.81 -9.70 -12.20
C SER A 180 3.71 -8.78 -12.74
N ILE A 181 3.53 -8.74 -14.06
CA ILE A 181 2.50 -7.93 -14.72
C ILE A 181 1.11 -8.41 -14.33
N LEU A 182 0.86 -9.73 -14.30
CA LEU A 182 -0.43 -10.28 -13.89
C LEU A 182 -0.81 -9.87 -12.46
N ILE A 183 0.14 -9.90 -11.52
CA ILE A 183 -0.10 -9.44 -10.14
C ILE A 183 -0.37 -7.95 -10.11
N ILE A 184 0.33 -7.13 -10.90
CA ILE A 184 0.07 -5.69 -10.97
C ILE A 184 -1.29 -5.40 -11.60
N LEU A 185 -1.69 -6.14 -12.64
CA LEU A 185 -3.02 -6.02 -13.22
C LEU A 185 -4.11 -6.41 -12.21
N LEU A 186 -3.89 -7.46 -11.42
CA LEU A 186 -4.78 -7.78 -10.30
C LEU A 186 -4.82 -6.64 -9.29
N ALA A 187 -3.68 -6.09 -8.89
CA ALA A 187 -3.59 -4.95 -7.96
C ALA A 187 -4.31 -3.70 -8.51
N SER A 188 -4.27 -3.48 -9.83
CA SER A 188 -4.94 -2.34 -10.45
C SER A 188 -6.47 -2.37 -10.35
N THR A 189 -7.05 -3.55 -10.14
CA THR A 189 -8.48 -3.66 -9.85
C THR A 189 -8.85 -3.08 -8.48
N MET A 190 -7.89 -3.03 -7.54
CA MET A 190 -8.05 -2.38 -6.24
C MET A 190 -7.83 -0.88 -6.32
N HIS A 191 -6.82 -0.44 -7.10
CA HIS A 191 -6.57 0.98 -7.37
C HIS A 191 -5.67 1.16 -8.60
N GLN A 192 -6.12 1.98 -9.54
CA GLN A 192 -5.48 2.11 -10.87
C GLN A 192 -4.06 2.68 -10.83
N SER A 193 -3.71 3.51 -9.82
CA SER A 193 -2.37 4.14 -9.75
C SER A 193 -1.22 3.14 -9.76
N VAL A 194 -1.46 1.89 -9.35
CA VAL A 194 -0.42 0.85 -9.32
C VAL A 194 0.07 0.43 -10.71
N LEU A 195 -0.66 0.75 -11.79
CA LEU A 195 -0.22 0.50 -13.17
C LEU A 195 1.09 1.22 -13.50
N LEU A 196 1.42 2.29 -12.79
CA LEU A 196 2.72 2.97 -12.90
C LEU A 196 3.91 2.04 -12.56
N MET A 197 3.66 0.96 -11.84
CA MET A 197 4.71 -0.04 -11.56
C MET A 197 5.15 -0.81 -12.81
N ILE A 198 4.30 -0.94 -13.84
CA ILE A 198 4.65 -1.70 -15.06
C ILE A 198 5.89 -1.11 -15.77
N PRO A 199 5.91 0.19 -16.17
CA PRO A 199 7.12 0.76 -16.76
C PRO A 199 8.31 0.75 -15.79
N ILE A 200 8.08 0.95 -14.49
CA ILE A 200 9.13 0.94 -13.47
C ILE A 200 9.86 -0.42 -13.44
N ILE A 201 9.14 -1.55 -13.54
CA ILE A 201 9.74 -2.89 -13.55
C ILE A 201 10.79 -3.01 -14.66
N PHE A 202 10.53 -2.48 -15.87
CA PHE A 202 11.48 -2.56 -16.98
C PHE A 202 12.69 -1.64 -16.78
N ILE A 203 12.51 -0.53 -16.05
CA ILE A 203 13.58 0.43 -15.76
C ILE A 203 14.54 -0.16 -14.72
N ILE A 204 14.02 -0.67 -13.59
CA ILE A 204 14.84 -1.17 -12.48
C ILE A 204 15.59 -2.46 -12.77
N GLN A 205 15.21 -3.21 -13.81
CA GLN A 205 15.89 -4.44 -14.24
C GLN A 205 17.19 -4.18 -14.98
N GLY A 206 17.45 -2.95 -15.39
CA GLY A 206 18.65 -2.54 -16.11
C GLY A 206 19.84 -2.27 -15.18
N LYS A 207 21.01 -2.06 -15.77
CA LYS A 207 22.16 -1.51 -15.04
C LYS A 207 21.85 -0.08 -14.61
N ALA A 208 22.36 0.34 -13.46
CA ALA A 208 22.30 1.74 -13.03
C ALA A 208 22.87 2.65 -14.15
N TRP A 209 22.26 3.82 -14.34
CA TRP A 209 22.67 4.81 -15.35
C TRP A 209 22.61 4.31 -16.81
N ASN A 210 21.82 3.27 -17.09
CA ASN A 210 21.58 2.87 -18.48
C ASN A 210 20.73 3.92 -19.22
N LYS A 211 20.72 3.83 -20.57
CA LYS A 211 19.99 4.78 -21.43
C LYS A 211 18.50 4.92 -21.04
N LYS A 212 17.86 3.83 -20.59
CA LYS A 212 16.43 3.85 -20.17
C LYS A 212 16.25 4.65 -18.89
N THR A 213 17.14 4.46 -17.90
CA THR A 213 17.10 5.21 -16.62
C THR A 213 17.36 6.70 -16.88
N VAL A 214 18.36 7.03 -17.69
CA VAL A 214 18.65 8.43 -18.07
C VAL A 214 17.46 9.05 -18.79
N LEU A 215 16.88 8.34 -19.77
CA LEU A 215 15.70 8.82 -20.49
C LEU A 215 14.51 9.05 -19.55
N CYS A 216 14.28 8.15 -18.59
CA CYS A 216 13.23 8.31 -17.59
C CYS A 216 13.45 9.54 -16.71
N ILE A 217 14.69 9.76 -16.25
CA ILE A 217 15.05 10.96 -15.47
C ILE A 217 14.81 12.22 -16.29
N LEU A 218 15.25 12.25 -17.55
CA LEU A 218 15.03 13.39 -18.43
C LEU A 218 13.54 13.64 -18.70
N ALA A 219 12.76 12.58 -18.88
CA ALA A 219 11.31 12.69 -19.05
C ALA A 219 10.63 13.25 -17.78
N CYS A 220 11.04 12.82 -16.59
CA CYS A 220 10.56 13.38 -15.34
C CYS A 220 10.95 14.85 -15.17
N LEU A 221 12.19 15.22 -15.50
CA LEU A 221 12.63 16.62 -15.48
C LEU A 221 11.87 17.48 -16.49
N ALA A 222 11.64 16.96 -17.70
CA ALA A 222 10.83 17.65 -18.71
C ALA A 222 9.37 17.83 -18.21
N ALA A 223 8.77 16.80 -17.60
CA ALA A 223 7.44 16.91 -17.01
C ALA A 223 7.37 17.98 -15.90
N LEU A 224 8.44 18.14 -15.10
CA LEU A 224 8.55 19.20 -14.09
C LEU A 224 8.69 20.58 -14.72
N LEU A 225 9.48 20.72 -15.81
CA LEU A 225 9.65 22.00 -16.51
C LEU A 225 8.38 22.47 -17.23
N PHE A 226 7.58 21.51 -17.70
CA PHE A 226 6.31 21.77 -18.40
C PHE A 226 5.11 21.35 -17.56
N VAL A 227 5.15 21.65 -16.25
CA VAL A 227 4.15 21.16 -15.28
C VAL A 227 2.73 21.60 -15.67
N ASP A 228 2.53 22.81 -16.15
CA ASP A 228 1.23 23.33 -16.52
C ASP A 228 0.64 22.59 -17.74
N GLN A 229 1.46 22.37 -18.78
CA GLN A 229 1.05 21.62 -19.96
C GLN A 229 0.82 20.14 -19.61
N PHE A 230 1.69 19.56 -18.79
CA PHE A 230 1.53 18.20 -18.29
C PHE A 230 0.27 18.06 -17.46
N THR A 231 -0.01 19.02 -16.59
CA THR A 231 -1.23 19.09 -15.77
C THR A 231 -2.49 19.12 -16.63
N ASN A 232 -2.52 19.97 -17.66
CA ASN A 232 -3.66 20.06 -18.57
C ASN A 232 -3.89 18.76 -19.35
N VAL A 233 -2.82 18.09 -19.79
CA VAL A 233 -2.90 16.77 -20.43
C VAL A 233 -3.40 15.71 -19.43
N MET A 234 -2.86 15.69 -18.23
CA MET A 234 -3.31 14.78 -17.17
C MET A 234 -4.76 15.01 -16.78
N ASP A 235 -5.19 16.26 -16.60
CA ASP A 235 -6.60 16.60 -16.30
C ASP A 235 -7.53 16.19 -17.45
N SER A 236 -7.09 16.31 -18.71
CA SER A 236 -7.87 15.82 -19.86
C SER A 236 -7.98 14.30 -19.88
N MET A 237 -6.90 13.58 -19.56
CA MET A 237 -6.90 12.11 -19.44
C MET A 237 -7.70 11.61 -18.23
N LEU A 238 -7.76 12.42 -17.18
CA LEU A 238 -8.48 12.12 -15.94
C LEU A 238 -9.90 12.71 -15.94
N ALA A 239 -10.34 13.29 -17.06
CA ALA A 239 -11.63 14.02 -17.16
C ALA A 239 -12.85 13.20 -16.71
N GLU A 240 -12.78 11.87 -16.86
CA GLU A 240 -13.81 10.93 -16.41
C GLU A 240 -13.57 10.38 -15.01
N THR A 241 -12.55 10.88 -14.31
CA THR A 241 -12.17 10.37 -13.00
C THR A 241 -12.52 11.34 -11.87
N GLN A 242 -12.59 10.83 -10.62
CA GLN A 242 -12.76 11.69 -9.44
C GLN A 242 -11.58 12.65 -9.21
N TYR A 243 -10.50 12.47 -9.94
CA TYR A 243 -9.30 13.32 -9.87
C TYR A 243 -9.32 14.45 -10.92
N ARG A 244 -10.45 14.64 -11.60
CA ARG A 244 -10.63 15.78 -12.50
C ARG A 244 -10.33 17.07 -11.76
N ASN A 245 -9.46 17.89 -12.33
CA ASN A 245 -9.02 19.18 -11.76
C ASN A 245 -8.30 19.10 -10.41
N VAL A 246 -7.91 17.91 -9.93
CA VAL A 246 -7.12 17.82 -8.67
C VAL A 246 -5.75 18.44 -8.87
N VAL A 247 -5.13 18.22 -10.02
CA VAL A 247 -3.80 18.73 -10.32
C VAL A 247 -3.85 20.24 -10.55
N SER A 248 -4.83 20.72 -11.30
CA SER A 248 -5.05 22.17 -11.50
C SER A 248 -5.53 22.89 -10.23
N SER A 249 -6.31 22.22 -9.37
CA SER A 249 -6.79 22.81 -8.11
C SER A 249 -5.71 22.88 -7.02
N LEU A 250 -4.64 22.09 -7.13
CA LEU A 250 -3.48 22.19 -6.24
C LEU A 250 -2.71 23.50 -6.43
N GLY A 251 -2.90 24.21 -7.58
CA GLY A 251 -2.46 25.60 -7.79
C GLY A 251 -0.98 25.86 -7.48
N MET A 252 -0.18 24.79 -7.39
CA MET A 252 1.24 24.93 -7.08
C MET A 252 1.97 25.41 -8.34
N THR A 253 2.33 26.67 -8.35
CA THR A 253 3.29 27.19 -9.32
C THR A 253 4.67 26.50 -9.09
N MET A 254 5.50 26.49 -10.13
CA MET A 254 6.87 25.95 -10.02
C MET A 254 7.64 26.56 -8.84
N GLU A 255 7.42 27.84 -8.53
CA GLU A 255 8.01 28.53 -7.38
C GLU A 255 7.58 27.92 -6.04
N GLN A 256 6.31 27.56 -5.91
CA GLN A 256 5.78 26.92 -4.71
C GLN A 256 6.32 25.49 -4.54
N ILE A 257 6.45 24.75 -5.63
CA ILE A 257 7.05 23.41 -5.61
C ILE A 257 8.52 23.50 -5.21
N LEU A 258 9.28 24.44 -5.78
CA LEU A 258 10.68 24.67 -5.42
C LEU A 258 10.82 25.17 -3.97
N PHE A 259 9.90 26.02 -3.50
CA PHE A 259 9.87 26.49 -2.12
C PHE A 259 9.60 25.34 -1.14
N VAL A 260 8.63 24.46 -1.43
CA VAL A 260 8.35 23.26 -0.61
C VAL A 260 9.56 22.32 -0.59
N PHE A 261 10.20 22.08 -1.74
CA PHE A 261 11.42 21.28 -1.84
C PHE A 261 12.57 21.90 -1.03
N TRP A 262 12.76 23.21 -1.14
CA TRP A 262 13.78 23.93 -0.39
C TRP A 262 13.49 23.91 1.12
N TYR A 263 12.24 24.12 1.53
CA TYR A 263 11.80 24.09 2.92
C TYR A 263 11.97 22.73 3.59
N ILE A 264 11.66 21.62 2.87
CA ILE A 264 11.84 20.26 3.38
C ILE A 264 13.33 19.89 3.51
N ARG A 265 14.18 20.41 2.65
CA ARG A 265 15.62 20.08 2.64
C ARG A 265 16.43 20.81 3.70
N PHE A 266 15.98 21.95 4.19
CA PHE A 266 16.73 22.80 5.13
C PHE A 266 16.09 22.90 6.52
N ARG A 267 15.16 22.01 6.83
CA ARG A 267 14.63 21.80 8.17
C ARG A 267 14.92 20.38 8.64
#